data_5cc5f928a98d83b7b080ac6c5acfbeec
#
_entry.id   5cc5f928a98d83b7b080ac6c5acfbeec
#
_cell.length_a   1.000
_cell.length_b   1.000
_cell.length_c   1.000
_cell.angle_alpha   90.00
_cell.angle_beta   90.00
_cell.angle_gamma   90.00
#
_symmetry.space_group_name_H-M   'P 1'
#
loop_
_entity.id
_entity.type
_entity.pdbx_description
1 polymer ?
#
loop_
_entity_poly.entity_id
_entity_poly.type
_entity_poly.pdbx_seq_one_letter_code
_entity_poly.pdbx_strand_id
1 'polypeptide(L)'
;MKISSLVRADFPFAPSRFPFFYGWWILVVTTVGIMSSIPGQTMGVGVYTDYLILHTGLNRLEISMAYMTGTILSSLLLPTAGRLYDLWGSRVMIFLAGTGLGLALLLFSETVWVLKKLELLVPGIPRATLGLFLMILTFLMLRQFGQGIMSMVSRNTLAKWFDR
;
A
#
# COMPACT_ATOMS: atom_id res chain seq x y z
N MET A 1 11.78 8.62 22.67
CA MET A 1 12.51 9.17 21.51
C MET A 1 11.57 10.17 20.85
N LYS A 2 11.88 11.47 20.88
CA LYS A 2 10.95 12.51 20.37
C LYS A 2 10.84 12.38 18.84
N ILE A 3 9.65 12.20 18.33
CA ILE A 3 9.31 12.17 16.88
C ILE A 3 9.92 13.37 16.12
N SER A 4 10.14 14.48 16.83
CA SER A 4 10.79 15.70 16.31
C SER A 4 12.20 15.52 15.75
N SER A 5 12.95 14.49 16.15
CA SER A 5 14.29 14.23 15.62
C SER A 5 14.27 13.49 14.27
N LEU A 6 13.25 12.69 13.99
CA LEU A 6 13.06 11.97 12.72
C LEU A 6 12.54 12.89 11.61
N VAL A 7 11.97 14.02 11.99
CA VAL A 7 11.41 15.03 11.05
C VAL A 7 12.48 16.04 10.59
N ARG A 8 13.67 16.10 11.22
CA ARG A 8 14.74 17.00 10.80
C ARG A 8 15.27 16.60 9.41
N ALA A 9 15.35 17.58 8.52
CA ALA A 9 15.86 17.42 7.16
C ALA A 9 17.31 16.89 7.12
N ASP A 10 18.09 17.13 8.18
CA ASP A 10 19.51 16.81 8.28
C ASP A 10 19.80 15.41 8.86
N PHE A 11 18.79 14.65 9.26
CA PHE A 11 18.99 13.31 9.79
C PHE A 11 18.62 12.23 8.75
N PRO A 12 19.38 11.13 8.56
CA PRO A 12 20.67 10.80 9.17
C PRO A 12 21.87 11.48 8.47
N PHE A 13 21.69 12.06 7.27
CA PHE A 13 22.75 12.69 6.48
C PHE A 13 22.33 14.09 6.08
N ALA A 14 23.17 15.08 6.35
CA ALA A 14 22.99 16.45 5.89
C ALA A 14 23.19 16.52 4.37
N PRO A 15 22.20 17.02 3.58
CA PRO A 15 22.33 17.14 2.13
C PRO A 15 23.54 17.95 1.67
N SER A 16 24.01 18.90 2.51
CA SER A 16 25.17 19.75 2.26
C SER A 16 26.53 19.02 2.23
N ARG A 17 26.59 17.77 2.68
CA ARG A 17 27.83 16.96 2.69
C ARG A 17 28.09 16.22 1.38
N PHE A 18 27.15 16.23 0.45
CA PHE A 18 27.31 15.55 -0.83
C PHE A 18 27.94 16.49 -1.86
N PRO A 19 28.94 16.04 -2.65
CA PRO A 19 29.62 16.85 -3.67
C PRO A 19 28.76 17.08 -4.93
N PHE A 20 27.56 16.51 -4.99
CA PHE A 20 26.62 16.63 -6.11
C PHE A 20 25.20 16.93 -5.60
N PHE A 21 24.32 17.31 -6.52
CA PHE A 21 22.93 17.63 -6.17
C PHE A 21 22.21 16.41 -5.58
N TYR A 22 21.86 16.50 -4.30
CA TYR A 22 21.23 15.42 -3.54
C TYR A 22 19.88 14.96 -4.12
N GLY A 23 19.23 15.81 -4.93
CA GLY A 23 18.00 15.48 -5.65
C GLY A 23 18.10 14.24 -6.52
N TRP A 24 19.27 13.89 -7.05
CA TRP A 24 19.48 12.66 -7.82
C TRP A 24 19.27 11.40 -6.98
N TRP A 25 19.75 11.39 -5.73
CA TRP A 25 19.45 10.30 -4.80
C TRP A 25 17.97 10.19 -4.49
N ILE A 26 17.30 11.32 -4.29
CA ILE A 26 15.84 11.36 -4.07
C ILE A 26 15.12 10.81 -5.29
N LEU A 27 15.56 11.15 -6.53
CA LEU A 27 14.99 10.60 -7.75
C LEU A 27 15.06 9.06 -7.77
N VAL A 28 16.23 8.48 -7.48
CA VAL A 28 16.42 7.03 -7.46
C VAL A 28 15.52 6.39 -6.41
N VAL A 29 15.54 6.90 -5.17
CA VAL A 29 14.76 6.33 -4.05
C VAL A 29 13.26 6.43 -4.31
N THR A 30 12.78 7.55 -4.83
CA THR A 30 11.36 7.74 -5.14
C THR A 30 10.91 6.89 -6.34
N THR A 31 11.78 6.68 -7.31
CA THR A 31 11.53 5.75 -8.43
C THR A 31 11.37 4.32 -7.92
N VAL A 32 12.29 3.86 -7.06
CA VAL A 32 12.16 2.55 -6.39
C VAL A 32 10.86 2.47 -5.59
N GLY A 33 10.49 3.54 -4.86
CA GLY A 33 9.23 3.61 -4.12
C GLY A 33 8.00 3.46 -5.04
N ILE A 34 7.99 4.11 -6.20
CA ILE A 34 6.91 3.99 -7.18
C ILE A 34 6.88 2.57 -7.76
N MET A 35 8.04 1.99 -8.11
CA MET A 35 8.11 0.59 -8.59
C MET A 35 7.61 -0.40 -7.54
N SER A 36 7.99 -0.22 -6.28
CA SER A 36 7.52 -1.06 -5.16
C SER A 36 6.03 -0.94 -4.90
N SER A 37 5.35 0.10 -5.41
CA SER A 37 3.90 0.26 -5.28
C SER A 37 3.08 -0.58 -6.29
N ILE A 38 3.73 -1.21 -7.28
CA ILE A 38 3.08 -1.97 -8.37
C ILE A 38 2.10 -3.04 -7.86
N PRO A 39 2.39 -3.83 -6.80
CA PRO A 39 1.43 -4.82 -6.30
C PRO A 39 0.08 -4.23 -5.87
N GLY A 40 0.06 -2.99 -5.42
CA GLY A 40 -1.17 -2.25 -5.09
C GLY A 40 -1.87 -1.60 -6.29
N GLN A 41 -1.31 -1.70 -7.49
CA GLN A 41 -1.88 -1.14 -8.71
C GLN A 41 -2.72 -2.18 -9.47
N THR A 42 -3.57 -1.70 -10.37
CA THR A 42 -4.47 -2.55 -11.17
C THR A 42 -3.72 -3.62 -11.95
N MET A 43 -2.53 -3.30 -12.47
CA MET A 43 -1.69 -4.25 -13.21
C MET A 43 -1.27 -5.44 -12.34
N GLY A 44 -0.85 -5.18 -11.09
CA GLY A 44 -0.45 -6.24 -10.16
C GLY A 44 -1.61 -7.19 -9.83
N VAL A 45 -2.79 -6.64 -9.55
CA VAL A 45 -3.98 -7.43 -9.22
C VAL A 45 -4.44 -8.28 -10.40
N GLY A 46 -4.38 -7.75 -11.62
CA GLY A 46 -4.80 -8.46 -12.84
C GLY A 46 -4.08 -9.80 -13.06
N VAL A 47 -2.80 -9.87 -12.70
CA VAL A 47 -1.98 -11.09 -12.85
C VAL A 47 -2.48 -12.23 -11.94
N TYR A 48 -3.02 -11.91 -10.78
CA TYR A 48 -3.45 -12.91 -9.79
C TYR A 48 -4.93 -13.27 -9.85
N THR A 49 -5.71 -12.64 -10.75
CA THR A 49 -7.17 -12.82 -10.79
C THR A 49 -7.57 -14.28 -11.00
N ASP A 50 -6.96 -14.99 -11.93
CA ASP A 50 -7.30 -16.39 -12.23
C ASP A 50 -6.92 -17.33 -11.09
N TYR A 51 -5.80 -17.06 -10.40
CA TYR A 51 -5.41 -17.78 -9.20
C TYR A 51 -6.43 -17.59 -8.07
N LEU A 52 -6.91 -16.37 -7.87
CA LEU A 52 -7.91 -16.07 -6.85
C LEU A 52 -9.24 -16.77 -7.13
N ILE A 53 -9.71 -16.77 -8.38
CA ILE A 53 -10.93 -17.49 -8.79
C ILE A 53 -10.82 -18.97 -8.38
N LEU A 54 -9.71 -19.60 -8.71
CA LEU A 54 -9.51 -21.04 -8.45
C LEU A 54 -9.50 -21.39 -6.97
N HIS A 55 -8.95 -20.51 -6.11
CA HIS A 55 -8.69 -20.83 -4.72
C HIS A 55 -9.71 -20.28 -3.72
N THR A 56 -10.39 -19.19 -4.07
CA THR A 56 -11.42 -18.60 -3.20
C THR A 56 -12.83 -19.12 -3.49
N GLY A 57 -13.05 -19.69 -4.68
CA GLY A 57 -14.37 -20.09 -5.15
C GLY A 57 -15.26 -18.91 -5.57
N LEU A 58 -14.68 -17.73 -5.69
CA LEU A 58 -15.36 -16.53 -6.20
C LEU A 58 -15.31 -16.53 -7.74
N ASN A 59 -16.33 -15.99 -8.37
CA ASN A 59 -16.31 -15.76 -9.79
C ASN A 59 -15.59 -14.44 -10.15
N ARG A 60 -15.31 -14.23 -11.44
CA ARG A 60 -14.60 -13.04 -11.94
C ARG A 60 -15.32 -11.74 -11.60
N LEU A 61 -16.65 -11.74 -11.62
CA LEU A 61 -17.46 -10.57 -11.28
C LEU A 61 -17.31 -10.22 -9.79
N GLU A 62 -17.39 -11.21 -8.92
CA GLU A 62 -17.25 -11.01 -7.47
C GLU A 62 -15.86 -10.48 -7.09
N ILE A 63 -14.79 -10.99 -7.70
CA ILE A 63 -13.43 -10.46 -7.49
C ILE A 63 -13.32 -9.02 -8.01
N SER A 64 -13.90 -8.71 -9.16
CA SER A 64 -13.91 -7.35 -9.71
C SER A 64 -14.70 -6.39 -8.81
N MET A 65 -15.83 -6.83 -8.25
CA MET A 65 -16.61 -6.05 -7.27
C MET A 65 -15.85 -5.83 -5.96
N ALA A 66 -15.15 -6.86 -5.48
CA ALA A 66 -14.28 -6.73 -4.29
C ALA A 66 -13.17 -5.71 -4.52
N TYR A 67 -12.51 -5.76 -5.69
CA TYR A 67 -11.48 -4.81 -6.07
C TYR A 67 -12.01 -3.38 -6.21
N MET A 68 -13.17 -3.21 -6.86
CA MET A 68 -13.84 -1.91 -7.00
C MET A 68 -14.17 -1.32 -5.63
N THR A 69 -14.79 -2.12 -4.75
CA THR A 69 -15.15 -1.70 -3.39
C THR A 69 -13.92 -1.31 -2.57
N GLY A 70 -12.87 -2.14 -2.59
CA GLY A 70 -11.60 -1.84 -1.93
C GLY A 70 -10.95 -0.55 -2.46
N THR A 71 -11.06 -0.30 -3.76
CA THR A 71 -10.55 0.93 -4.40
C THR A 71 -11.33 2.17 -3.95
N ILE A 72 -12.66 2.11 -3.93
CA ILE A 72 -13.52 3.21 -3.46
C ILE A 72 -13.21 3.54 -2.00
N LEU A 73 -13.16 2.53 -1.13
CA LEU A 73 -12.83 2.72 0.28
C LEU A 73 -11.43 3.33 0.46
N SER A 74 -10.43 2.86 -0.29
CA SER A 74 -9.08 3.43 -0.27
C SER A 74 -9.07 4.91 -0.70
N SER A 75 -9.86 5.28 -1.71
CA SER A 75 -9.93 6.67 -2.17
C SER A 75 -10.51 7.60 -1.11
N LEU A 76 -11.48 7.14 -0.32
CA LEU A 76 -12.05 7.90 0.80
C LEU A 76 -11.05 8.10 1.95
N LEU A 77 -10.11 7.17 2.13
CA LEU A 77 -9.08 7.26 3.16
C LEU A 77 -7.86 8.11 2.73
N LEU A 78 -7.69 8.35 1.44
CA LEU A 78 -6.51 9.04 0.90
C LEU A 78 -6.35 10.48 1.40
N PRO A 79 -7.39 11.32 1.56
CA PRO A 79 -7.26 12.66 2.14
C PRO A 79 -6.71 12.63 3.57
N THR A 80 -7.09 11.64 4.36
CA THR A 80 -6.56 11.43 5.72
C THR A 80 -5.07 11.08 5.67
N ALA A 81 -4.67 10.22 4.75
CA ALA A 81 -3.26 9.89 4.53
C ALA A 81 -2.44 11.13 4.11
N GLY A 82 -3.02 12.03 3.30
CA GLY A 82 -2.41 13.31 2.95
C GLY A 82 -2.15 14.19 4.18
N ARG A 83 -3.13 14.34 5.05
CA ARG A 83 -2.97 15.08 6.32
C ARG A 83 -1.90 14.46 7.23
N LEU A 84 -1.86 13.13 7.32
CA LEU A 84 -0.82 12.44 8.08
C LEU A 84 0.57 12.65 7.47
N TYR A 85 0.66 12.68 6.14
CA TYR A 85 1.91 13.01 5.45
C TYR A 85 2.42 14.41 5.79
N ASP A 86 1.54 15.40 5.88
CA ASP A 86 1.91 16.77 6.26
C ASP A 86 2.36 16.86 7.72
N LEU A 87 1.77 16.05 8.61
CA LEU A 87 2.11 16.02 10.04
C LEU A 87 3.38 15.22 10.34
N TRP A 88 3.54 14.05 9.75
CA TRP A 88 4.61 13.09 10.08
C TRP A 88 5.79 13.11 9.10
N GLY A 89 5.60 13.73 7.96
CA GLY A 89 6.61 13.82 6.92
C GLY A 89 6.81 12.54 6.11
N SER A 90 7.60 12.66 5.04
CA SER A 90 7.80 11.59 4.06
C SER A 90 8.43 10.32 4.63
N ARG A 91 9.37 10.45 5.59
CA ARG A 91 10.12 9.29 6.13
C ARG A 91 9.24 8.33 6.91
N VAL A 92 8.41 8.86 7.81
CA VAL A 92 7.49 8.04 8.60
C VAL A 92 6.43 7.43 7.70
N MET A 93 5.90 8.21 6.77
CA MET A 93 4.86 7.75 5.87
C MET A 93 5.33 6.67 4.89
N ILE A 94 6.57 6.76 4.35
CA ILE A 94 7.10 5.71 3.47
C ILE A 94 7.36 4.41 4.24
N PHE A 95 7.83 4.50 5.50
CA PHE A 95 8.00 3.34 6.36
C PHE A 95 6.66 2.65 6.65
N LEU A 96 5.63 3.41 7.02
CA LEU A 96 4.28 2.89 7.24
C LEU A 96 3.69 2.28 5.97
N ALA A 97 3.88 2.94 4.82
CA ALA A 97 3.42 2.42 3.54
C ALA A 97 4.11 1.10 3.18
N GLY A 98 5.42 1.01 3.34
CA GLY A 98 6.18 -0.20 3.05
C GLY A 98 5.81 -1.36 3.97
N THR A 99 5.70 -1.10 5.28
CA THR A 99 5.27 -2.11 6.25
C THR A 99 3.84 -2.55 6.00
N GLY A 100 2.93 -1.61 5.79
CA GLY A 100 1.52 -1.91 5.50
C GLY A 100 1.34 -2.67 4.20
N LEU A 101 2.09 -2.33 3.15
CA LEU A 101 2.08 -3.07 1.88
C LEU A 101 2.64 -4.49 2.06
N GLY A 102 3.74 -4.64 2.80
CA GLY A 102 4.30 -5.96 3.11
C GLY A 102 3.31 -6.86 3.85
N LEU A 103 2.61 -6.34 4.86
CA LEU A 103 1.55 -7.06 5.57
C LEU A 103 0.37 -7.39 4.66
N ALA A 104 -0.02 -6.48 3.78
CA ALA A 104 -1.09 -6.73 2.80
C ALA A 104 -0.71 -7.83 1.81
N LEU A 105 0.55 -7.88 1.36
CA LEU A 105 1.05 -8.94 0.48
C LEU A 105 1.12 -10.29 1.19
N LEU A 106 1.52 -10.32 2.47
CA LEU A 106 1.47 -11.55 3.28
C LEU A 106 0.03 -12.05 3.43
N LEU A 107 -0.92 -11.16 3.74
CA LEU A 107 -2.33 -11.52 3.82
C LEU A 107 -2.84 -12.04 2.46
N PHE A 108 -2.42 -11.43 1.37
CA PHE A 108 -2.78 -11.84 0.02
C PHE A 108 -2.20 -13.22 -0.33
N SER A 109 -0.95 -13.49 0.02
CA SER A 109 -0.29 -14.77 -0.17
C SER A 109 -0.98 -15.91 0.62
N GLU A 110 -1.38 -15.61 1.85
CA GLU A 110 -2.00 -16.56 2.77
C GLU A 110 -3.53 -16.60 2.70
N THR A 111 -4.12 -16.04 1.65
CA THR A 111 -5.58 -15.94 1.48
C THR A 111 -6.31 -17.26 1.72
N VAL A 112 -5.79 -18.37 1.17
CA VAL A 112 -6.42 -19.68 1.26
C VAL A 112 -6.42 -20.21 2.70
N TRP A 113 -5.29 -20.02 3.41
CA TRP A 113 -5.15 -20.43 4.80
C TRP A 113 -6.03 -19.57 5.72
N VAL A 114 -6.05 -18.26 5.52
CA VAL A 114 -6.89 -17.34 6.29
C VAL A 114 -8.37 -17.66 6.08
N LEU A 115 -8.78 -17.94 4.83
CA LEU A 115 -10.15 -18.29 4.52
C LEU A 115 -10.59 -19.58 5.23
N LYS A 116 -9.75 -20.62 5.22
CA LYS A 116 -10.02 -21.87 5.97
C LYS A 116 -10.16 -21.61 7.49
N LYS A 117 -9.35 -20.75 8.06
CA LYS A 117 -9.44 -20.37 9.47
C LYS A 117 -10.72 -19.60 9.78
N LEU A 118 -11.13 -18.68 8.90
CA LEU A 118 -12.37 -17.95 9.05
C LEU A 118 -13.59 -18.87 9.00
N GLU A 119 -13.61 -19.88 8.12
CA GLU A 119 -14.67 -20.89 8.06
C GLU A 119 -14.82 -21.66 9.38
N LEU A 120 -13.71 -21.97 10.05
CA LEU A 120 -13.72 -22.65 11.34
C LEU A 120 -14.19 -21.75 12.49
N LEU A 121 -13.87 -20.45 12.42
CA LEU A 121 -14.19 -19.48 13.48
C LEU A 121 -15.65 -18.99 13.41
N VAL A 122 -16.22 -18.96 12.21
CA VAL A 122 -17.58 -18.42 11.98
C VAL A 122 -18.41 -19.48 11.21
N PRO A 123 -18.79 -20.59 11.87
CA PRO A 123 -19.63 -21.61 11.25
C PRO A 123 -21.01 -21.02 10.96
N GLY A 124 -21.48 -21.20 9.73
CA GLY A 124 -22.81 -20.70 9.30
C GLY A 124 -22.77 -19.58 8.27
N ILE A 125 -21.62 -18.98 7.99
CA ILE A 125 -21.47 -18.03 6.88
C ILE A 125 -20.94 -18.78 5.65
N PRO A 126 -21.57 -18.62 4.47
CA PRO A 126 -21.09 -19.24 3.23
C PRO A 126 -19.64 -18.84 2.92
N ARG A 127 -18.82 -19.80 2.45
CA ARG A 127 -17.43 -19.58 2.06
C ARG A 127 -17.27 -18.40 1.09
N ALA A 128 -18.16 -18.28 0.11
CA ALA A 128 -18.12 -17.19 -0.86
C ALA A 128 -18.25 -15.81 -0.19
N THR A 129 -19.10 -15.67 0.81
CA THR A 129 -19.29 -14.42 1.57
C THR A 129 -18.03 -14.06 2.36
N LEU A 130 -17.44 -15.05 3.05
CA LEU A 130 -16.18 -14.86 3.78
C LEU A 130 -15.02 -14.51 2.81
N GLY A 131 -14.97 -15.19 1.66
CA GLY A 131 -14.00 -14.90 0.61
C GLY A 131 -14.13 -13.50 0.04
N LEU A 132 -15.36 -13.06 -0.24
CA LEU A 132 -15.64 -11.71 -0.74
C LEU A 132 -15.20 -10.64 0.26
N PHE A 133 -15.53 -10.79 1.53
CA PHE A 133 -15.12 -9.87 2.58
C PHE A 133 -13.61 -9.81 2.74
N LEU A 134 -12.94 -10.97 2.77
CA LEU A 134 -11.48 -11.07 2.85
C LEU A 134 -10.81 -10.39 1.65
N MET A 135 -11.35 -10.57 0.43
CA MET A 135 -10.82 -9.92 -0.77
C MET A 135 -11.00 -8.41 -0.74
N ILE A 136 -12.16 -7.91 -0.30
CA ILE A 136 -12.38 -6.46 -0.15
C ILE A 136 -11.33 -5.86 0.80
N LEU A 137 -11.12 -6.49 1.96
CA LEU A 137 -10.13 -6.03 2.94
C LEU A 137 -8.71 -6.05 2.37
N THR A 138 -8.34 -7.14 1.72
CA THR A 138 -7.00 -7.30 1.14
C THR A 138 -6.75 -6.28 0.03
N PHE A 139 -7.70 -6.09 -0.89
CA PHE A 139 -7.60 -5.08 -1.93
C PHE A 139 -7.60 -3.65 -1.37
N LEU A 140 -8.38 -3.37 -0.34
CA LEU A 140 -8.32 -2.10 0.37
C LEU A 140 -6.90 -1.83 0.89
N MET A 141 -6.29 -2.79 1.58
CA MET A 141 -4.94 -2.64 2.13
C MET A 141 -3.89 -2.47 1.02
N LEU A 142 -3.92 -3.31 -0.02
CA LEU A 142 -3.02 -3.22 -1.17
C LEU A 142 -3.13 -1.85 -1.86
N ARG A 143 -4.34 -1.37 -2.10
CA ARG A 143 -4.61 -0.07 -2.73
C ARG A 143 -4.17 1.08 -1.84
N GLN A 144 -4.49 1.04 -0.56
CA GLN A 144 -4.17 2.10 0.38
C GLN A 144 -2.66 2.26 0.56
N PHE A 145 -1.95 1.18 0.86
CA PHE A 145 -0.52 1.25 1.16
C PHE A 145 0.35 1.31 -0.11
N GLY A 146 -0.01 0.57 -1.15
CA GLY A 146 0.74 0.57 -2.41
C GLY A 146 0.45 1.81 -3.24
N GLN A 147 -0.67 1.86 -3.92
CA GLN A 147 -0.98 2.95 -4.85
C GLN A 147 -1.31 4.26 -4.14
N GLY A 148 -2.00 4.22 -3.00
CA GLY A 148 -2.35 5.42 -2.24
C GLY A 148 -1.12 6.07 -1.61
N ILE A 149 -0.68 5.54 -0.48
CA ILE A 149 0.33 6.22 0.35
C ILE A 149 1.71 6.17 -0.29
N MET A 150 2.20 5.00 -0.71
CA MET A 150 3.57 4.86 -1.23
C MET A 150 3.80 5.70 -2.50
N SER A 151 2.88 5.65 -3.46
CA SER A 151 2.96 6.47 -4.67
C SER A 151 2.84 7.97 -4.38
N MET A 152 1.93 8.37 -3.48
CA MET A 152 1.74 9.75 -3.09
C MET A 152 2.99 10.32 -2.41
N VAL A 153 3.54 9.60 -1.43
CA VAL A 153 4.75 10.01 -0.71
C VAL A 153 5.94 10.15 -1.64
N SER A 154 6.14 9.18 -2.54
CA SER A 154 7.24 9.19 -3.50
C SER A 154 7.15 10.41 -4.43
N ARG A 155 5.98 10.66 -5.03
CA ARG A 155 5.77 11.80 -5.94
C ARG A 155 5.92 13.13 -5.23
N ASN A 156 5.32 13.29 -4.06
CA ASN A 156 5.40 14.55 -3.29
C ASN A 156 6.83 14.83 -2.80
N THR A 157 7.57 13.78 -2.42
CA THR A 157 8.97 13.94 -2.01
C THR A 157 9.83 14.37 -3.20
N LEU A 158 9.63 13.78 -4.37
CA LEU A 158 10.33 14.17 -5.59
C LEU A 158 10.03 15.63 -5.96
N ALA A 159 8.75 16.00 -6.00
CA ALA A 159 8.33 17.35 -6.33
C ALA A 159 8.98 18.40 -5.42
N LYS A 160 9.01 18.19 -4.11
CA LYS A 160 9.64 19.10 -3.14
C LYS A 160 11.14 19.36 -3.38
N TRP A 161 11.85 18.46 -4.06
CA TRP A 161 13.28 18.60 -4.34
C TRP A 161 13.58 19.25 -5.69
N PHE A 162 12.68 19.15 -6.66
CA PHE A 162 12.87 19.68 -8.01
C PHE A 162 12.07 20.96 -8.29
N ASP A 163 11.23 21.38 -7.35
CA ASP A 163 10.44 22.64 -7.43
C ASP A 163 11.16 23.83 -6.77
N ARG A 164 12.52 23.73 -6.63
CA ARG A 164 13.37 24.79 -6.04
C ARG A 164 14.31 25.39 -7.05
#